data_36dc6b6fb273dfd79f346ad43380c755
#
_entry.id   36dc6b6fb273dfd79f346ad43380c755
#
_cell.length_a   1.000
_cell.length_b   1.000
_cell.length_c   1.000
_cell.angle_alpha   90.00
_cell.angle_beta   90.00
_cell.angle_gamma   90.00
#
_symmetry.space_group_name_H-M   'P 1'
#
loop_
_entity.id
_entity.type
_entity.pdbx_description
1 polymer ?
#
loop_
_entity_poly.entity_id
_entity_poly.type
_entity_poly.pdbx_seq_one_letter_code
_entity_poly.pdbx_strand_id
1 'polypeptide(L)'
;MKLELKKKIDGIAEVRDETDRNGLQIAIDLKKDANVELIINYLLKNTDMMVSYNYNMVAIVNRRPMVLGIMQILDAYIAHQREVITRRTQFDLRVAKERMHILEGLVKALSILDEVIKVIRASKNKGDAINNLVKEFDFTEKQADAIVTLRLYRLTNTDVEEIKAEMEEKEKQIEVWTQILENEEALKHVMKTELKLVKKEYATPRKTEIKEEVTEIKIDTTSLIPKEDCMVVITKEGYVKRVSLRSYGAANNDYTGLKDKDYPIGIYEANTMDTLLVFTDLGNFLYIPVYELPDLKWKDLGKHISNIIKISSDENIISSYLVKSFDEKIEFLTFTKNGIVKKTALSSFKVQRYSKPINLIKLKEKDRVISNVISKNEIFVTTSRGYGLRYLTEEVPITGLRGSGVKAINLKEDHVVSGNSFNDENFITIITDKGTAKRIKTEEFDIIARARRGVLAVRDVKTNPYHIINSFISNNKQEIGLITDEINFHKITEFPICDRYQTGTVITKEKIEKAFLKIDIQEKEEEPEDISLDKVDEKIMTIDDFLDDLKDS
;
A
#
# COMPACT_ATOMS: atom_id res chain seq x y z
N MET A 1 -10.33 -2.18 16.07
CA MET A 1 -8.88 -2.28 16.34
C MET A 1 -8.49 -3.50 17.17
N LYS A 2 -8.93 -3.69 18.44
CA LYS A 2 -8.56 -4.87 19.28
C LYS A 2 -8.85 -6.24 18.66
N LEU A 3 -10.01 -6.44 18.05
CA LEU A 3 -10.42 -7.70 17.40
C LEU A 3 -9.77 -7.93 16.04
N GLU A 4 -9.47 -6.88 15.29
CA GLU A 4 -8.83 -6.97 13.97
C GLU A 4 -7.33 -7.29 14.06
N LEU A 5 -6.63 -6.76 15.06
CA LEU A 5 -5.23 -7.07 15.29
C LEU A 5 -5.03 -8.53 15.72
N LYS A 6 -5.89 -9.08 16.61
CA LYS A 6 -5.83 -10.51 17.00
C LYS A 6 -6.06 -11.47 15.83
N LYS A 7 -6.86 -11.07 14.85
CA LYS A 7 -7.15 -11.91 13.66
C LYS A 7 -6.09 -11.83 12.57
N LYS A 8 -5.30 -10.75 12.55
CA LYS A 8 -4.32 -10.50 11.47
C LYS A 8 -2.87 -10.82 11.84
N ILE A 9 -2.57 -10.91 13.14
CA ILE A 9 -1.20 -11.14 13.61
C ILE A 9 -1.23 -12.31 14.59
N ASP A 10 -0.64 -13.43 14.22
CA ASP A 10 -0.38 -14.50 15.16
C ASP A 10 0.73 -14.06 16.15
N GLY A 11 0.58 -14.41 17.42
CA GLY A 11 1.51 -14.05 18.48
C GLY A 11 1.01 -12.96 19.43
N ILE A 12 -0.07 -12.23 19.12
CA ILE A 12 -0.70 -11.30 20.06
C ILE A 12 -1.73 -12.05 20.93
N ALA A 13 -1.52 -12.04 22.25
CA ALA A 13 -2.45 -12.63 23.21
C ALA A 13 -3.56 -11.63 23.58
N GLU A 14 -3.20 -10.41 23.99
CA GLU A 14 -4.14 -9.38 24.39
C GLU A 14 -3.64 -7.96 24.05
N VAL A 15 -4.59 -7.04 23.85
CA VAL A 15 -4.32 -5.60 23.69
C VAL A 15 -5.17 -4.85 24.69
N ARG A 16 -4.54 -4.10 25.60
CA ARG A 16 -5.20 -3.30 26.63
C ARG A 16 -4.86 -1.82 26.47
N ASP A 17 -5.82 -0.99 26.79
CA ASP A 17 -5.62 0.44 26.94
C ASP A 17 -5.40 0.72 28.44
N GLU A 18 -4.19 1.14 28.77
CA GLU A 18 -3.75 1.48 30.12
C GLU A 18 -3.52 3.00 30.26
N THR A 19 -4.15 3.79 29.39
CA THR A 19 -4.10 5.24 29.44
C THR A 19 -4.55 5.77 30.79
N ASP A 20 -3.69 6.54 31.44
CA ASP A 20 -3.94 7.15 32.74
C ASP A 20 -3.54 8.65 32.73
N ARG A 21 -3.50 9.27 33.92
CA ARG A 21 -3.08 10.67 34.11
C ARG A 21 -1.62 10.95 33.71
N ASN A 22 -0.78 9.93 33.57
CA ASN A 22 0.62 10.07 33.17
C ASN A 22 0.79 10.08 31.65
N GLY A 23 -0.22 9.65 30.91
CA GLY A 23 -0.23 9.70 29.44
C GLY A 23 -0.95 8.52 28.79
N LEU A 24 -0.90 8.52 27.47
CA LEU A 24 -1.46 7.46 26.62
C LEU A 24 -0.54 6.24 26.68
N GLN A 25 -1.10 5.08 27.07
CA GLN A 25 -0.38 3.81 27.14
C GLN A 25 -1.24 2.67 26.57
N ILE A 26 -0.69 1.93 25.61
CA ILE A 26 -1.30 0.73 25.03
C ILE A 26 -0.38 -0.44 25.36
N ALA A 27 -0.89 -1.40 26.15
CA ALA A 27 -0.18 -2.64 26.45
C ALA A 27 -0.58 -3.73 25.46
N ILE A 28 0.42 -4.41 24.88
CA ILE A 28 0.23 -5.53 23.96
C ILE A 28 0.92 -6.75 24.53
N ASP A 29 0.14 -7.70 25.03
CA ASP A 29 0.65 -8.95 25.56
C ASP A 29 0.85 -9.95 24.42
N LEU A 30 1.99 -10.62 24.43
CA LEU A 30 2.37 -11.56 23.39
C LEU A 30 2.23 -13.00 23.91
N LYS A 31 2.01 -13.96 22.98
CA LYS A 31 2.09 -15.38 23.25
C LYS A 31 3.54 -15.78 23.57
N LYS A 32 3.74 -16.90 24.26
CA LYS A 32 5.05 -17.35 24.76
C LYS A 32 6.11 -17.51 23.64
N ASP A 33 5.70 -17.93 22.43
CA ASP A 33 6.60 -18.22 21.30
C ASP A 33 6.53 -17.15 20.20
N ALA A 34 6.01 -15.95 20.51
CA ALA A 34 5.83 -14.88 19.55
C ALA A 34 7.15 -14.21 19.14
N ASN A 35 7.31 -13.92 17.86
CA ASN A 35 8.44 -13.13 17.36
C ASN A 35 8.18 -11.64 17.62
N VAL A 36 8.77 -11.11 18.68
CA VAL A 36 8.56 -9.72 19.15
C VAL A 36 8.99 -8.71 18.10
N GLU A 37 10.16 -8.89 17.48
CA GLU A 37 10.71 -7.95 16.51
C GLU A 37 9.82 -7.85 15.26
N LEU A 38 9.33 -8.99 14.79
CA LEU A 38 8.42 -9.06 13.64
C LEU A 38 7.09 -8.35 13.92
N ILE A 39 6.52 -8.52 15.13
CA ILE A 39 5.29 -7.85 15.55
C ILE A 39 5.49 -6.33 15.65
N ILE A 40 6.60 -5.87 16.25
CA ILE A 40 6.94 -4.45 16.33
C ILE A 40 7.06 -3.85 14.91
N ASN A 41 7.80 -4.51 14.05
CA ASN A 41 7.99 -4.07 12.67
C ASN A 41 6.66 -4.01 11.90
N TYR A 42 5.78 -5.00 12.13
CA TYR A 42 4.43 -4.99 11.54
C TYR A 42 3.60 -3.81 12.04
N LEU A 43 3.60 -3.54 13.35
CA LEU A 43 2.88 -2.42 13.94
C LEU A 43 3.41 -1.07 13.43
N LEU A 44 4.73 -0.89 13.36
CA LEU A 44 5.36 0.31 12.80
C LEU A 44 4.96 0.55 11.34
N LYS A 45 4.85 -0.50 10.52
CA LYS A 45 4.52 -0.38 9.10
C LYS A 45 3.03 -0.18 8.81
N ASN A 46 2.15 -0.81 9.61
CA ASN A 46 0.71 -0.90 9.31
C ASN A 46 -0.18 -0.09 10.27
N THR A 47 0.42 0.68 11.16
CA THR A 47 -0.31 1.58 12.07
C THR A 47 0.34 2.96 12.08
N ASP A 48 -0.32 3.93 12.73
CA ASP A 48 0.19 5.29 12.87
C ASP A 48 1.32 5.42 13.90
N MET A 49 1.93 4.30 14.35
CA MET A 49 3.12 4.32 15.22
C MET A 49 4.36 4.87 14.50
N MET A 50 4.42 4.72 13.19
CA MET A 50 5.43 5.33 12.33
C MET A 50 4.77 6.06 11.18
N VAL A 51 4.85 7.38 11.20
CA VAL A 51 4.28 8.24 10.16
C VAL A 51 5.33 9.14 9.55
N SER A 52 5.18 9.46 8.27
CA SER A 52 6.00 10.46 7.61
C SER A 52 5.42 11.84 7.88
N TYR A 53 6.24 12.72 8.44
CA TYR A 53 5.86 14.11 8.66
C TYR A 53 6.51 15.00 7.61
N ASN A 54 5.72 15.49 6.69
CA ASN A 54 6.16 16.43 5.68
C ASN A 54 5.95 17.85 6.19
N TYR A 55 6.98 18.68 6.11
CA TYR A 55 6.88 20.08 6.54
C TYR A 55 7.39 21.03 5.47
N ASN A 56 6.75 22.19 5.40
CA ASN A 56 7.20 23.35 4.63
C ASN A 56 7.62 24.43 5.60
N MET A 57 8.93 24.71 5.67
CA MET A 57 9.48 25.76 6.52
C MET A 57 9.32 27.10 5.80
N VAL A 58 8.30 27.87 6.18
CA VAL A 58 8.09 29.24 5.68
C VAL A 58 8.61 30.21 6.72
N ALA A 59 9.56 31.06 6.33
CA ALA A 59 10.08 32.14 7.17
C ALA A 59 10.07 33.45 6.42
N ILE A 60 10.07 34.57 7.17
CA ILE A 60 10.15 35.92 6.60
C ILE A 60 11.63 36.30 6.54
N VAL A 61 12.18 36.40 5.35
CA VAL A 61 13.55 36.86 5.09
C VAL A 61 13.49 38.09 4.21
N ASN A 62 14.20 39.15 4.59
CA ASN A 62 14.20 40.43 3.88
C ASN A 62 12.76 40.94 3.61
N ARG A 63 11.88 40.83 4.61
CA ARG A 63 10.47 41.27 4.57
C ARG A 63 9.59 40.50 3.56
N ARG A 64 10.03 39.33 3.10
CA ARG A 64 9.27 38.47 2.17
C ARG A 64 9.12 37.06 2.75
N PRO A 65 7.91 36.47 2.67
CA PRO A 65 7.74 35.09 3.04
C PRO A 65 8.42 34.18 1.98
N MET A 66 9.23 33.25 2.43
CA MET A 66 9.99 32.31 1.58
C MET A 66 9.94 30.92 2.18
N VAL A 67 9.85 29.89 1.33
CA VAL A 67 10.06 28.50 1.74
C VAL A 67 11.56 28.25 1.76
N LEU A 68 12.10 27.85 2.91
CA LEU A 68 13.53 27.74 3.13
C LEU A 68 13.93 26.34 3.59
N GLY A 69 15.04 25.86 3.10
CA GLY A 69 15.73 24.71 3.67
C GLY A 69 16.50 25.08 4.95
N ILE A 70 16.95 24.07 5.70
CA ILE A 70 17.62 24.25 7.00
C ILE A 70 18.85 25.17 6.92
N MET A 71 19.69 24.99 5.89
CA MET A 71 20.88 25.83 5.68
C MET A 71 20.50 27.29 5.43
N GLN A 72 19.50 27.52 4.59
CA GLN A 72 19.02 28.87 4.27
C GLN A 72 18.44 29.60 5.49
N ILE A 73 17.77 28.84 6.39
CA ILE A 73 17.27 29.41 7.66
C ILE A 73 18.43 29.82 8.56
N LEU A 74 19.47 28.99 8.69
CA LEU A 74 20.67 29.29 9.47
C LEU A 74 21.42 30.50 8.89
N ASP A 75 21.60 30.55 7.57
CA ASP A 75 22.23 31.67 6.89
C ASP A 75 21.46 32.98 7.10
N ALA A 76 20.11 32.92 6.97
CA ALA A 76 19.26 34.08 7.22
C ALA A 76 19.35 34.57 8.68
N TYR A 77 19.37 33.62 9.64
CA TYR A 77 19.55 33.95 11.05
C TYR A 77 20.93 34.59 11.33
N ILE A 78 22.00 34.01 10.78
CA ILE A 78 23.38 34.57 10.93
C ILE A 78 23.46 35.96 10.34
N ALA A 79 22.88 36.18 9.16
CA ALA A 79 22.84 37.50 8.53
C ALA A 79 22.07 38.51 9.39
N HIS A 80 20.92 38.11 9.94
CA HIS A 80 20.15 38.96 10.86
C HIS A 80 20.93 39.28 12.13
N GLN A 81 21.58 38.32 12.78
CA GLN A 81 22.38 38.52 13.97
C GLN A 81 23.55 39.49 13.69
N ARG A 82 24.23 39.33 12.55
CA ARG A 82 25.27 40.23 12.10
C ARG A 82 24.75 41.69 12.01
N GLU A 83 23.59 41.88 11.37
CA GLU A 83 22.98 43.19 11.23
C GLU A 83 22.63 43.81 12.60
N VAL A 84 22.03 43.00 13.49
CA VAL A 84 21.65 43.46 14.83
C VAL A 84 22.87 43.88 15.65
N ILE A 85 23.91 43.06 15.71
CA ILE A 85 25.15 43.36 16.44
C ILE A 85 25.80 44.59 15.84
N THR A 86 25.91 44.68 14.52
CA THR A 86 26.51 45.86 13.85
C THR A 86 25.76 47.15 14.20
N ARG A 87 24.41 47.15 14.09
CA ARG A 87 23.60 48.32 14.43
C ARG A 87 23.69 48.71 15.91
N ARG A 88 23.67 47.73 16.81
CA ARG A 88 23.83 47.94 18.25
C ARG A 88 25.22 48.56 18.53
N THR A 89 26.28 47.97 18.01
CA THR A 89 27.64 48.45 18.20
C THR A 89 27.86 49.84 17.59
N GLN A 90 27.25 50.13 16.44
CA GLN A 90 27.28 51.50 15.85
C GLN A 90 26.58 52.52 16.73
N PHE A 91 25.42 52.13 17.30
CA PHE A 91 24.70 53.01 18.22
C PHE A 91 25.53 53.28 19.49
N ASP A 92 26.05 52.21 20.13
CA ASP A 92 26.81 52.31 21.36
C ASP A 92 28.10 53.11 21.14
N LEU A 93 28.79 52.88 20.01
CA LEU A 93 29.98 53.64 19.61
C LEU A 93 29.65 55.13 19.44
N ARG A 94 28.53 55.47 18.79
CA ARG A 94 28.12 56.85 18.60
C ARG A 94 27.85 57.53 19.95
N VAL A 95 27.08 56.88 20.83
CA VAL A 95 26.77 57.41 22.17
C VAL A 95 28.05 57.59 22.99
N ALA A 96 28.97 56.63 22.93
CA ALA A 96 30.25 56.74 23.65
C ALA A 96 31.14 57.86 23.09
N LYS A 97 31.22 58.04 21.77
CA LYS A 97 31.95 59.14 21.13
C LYS A 97 31.33 60.51 21.49
N GLU A 98 30.01 60.63 21.51
CA GLU A 98 29.34 61.84 21.96
C GLU A 98 29.65 62.15 23.43
N ARG A 99 29.66 61.14 24.29
CA ARG A 99 30.02 61.30 25.71
C ARG A 99 31.49 61.63 25.89
N MET A 100 32.39 60.95 25.17
CA MET A 100 33.79 61.21 25.16
C MET A 100 34.09 62.64 24.78
N HIS A 101 33.47 63.15 23.72
CA HIS A 101 33.60 64.51 23.26
C HIS A 101 33.25 65.54 24.35
N ILE A 102 32.20 65.28 25.15
CA ILE A 102 31.83 66.12 26.29
C ILE A 102 32.86 66.01 27.39
N LEU A 103 33.33 64.81 27.73
CA LEU A 103 34.38 64.60 28.76
C LEU A 103 35.72 65.32 28.40
N GLU A 104 36.13 65.26 27.13
CA GLU A 104 37.31 66.00 26.63
C GLU A 104 37.14 67.50 26.84
N GLY A 105 35.96 68.05 26.56
CA GLY A 105 35.62 69.45 26.80
C GLY A 105 35.65 69.82 28.29
N LEU A 106 35.15 68.95 29.16
CA LEU A 106 35.18 69.11 30.60
C LEU A 106 36.63 69.09 31.14
N VAL A 107 37.46 68.11 30.73
CA VAL A 107 38.89 68.06 31.13
C VAL A 107 39.61 69.26 30.65
N LYS A 108 39.39 69.70 29.41
CA LYS A 108 40.03 70.94 28.89
C LYS A 108 39.57 72.18 29.70
N ALA A 109 38.30 72.32 30.02
CA ALA A 109 37.72 73.39 30.83
C ALA A 109 38.33 73.43 32.26
N LEU A 110 38.53 72.23 32.85
CA LEU A 110 39.12 72.11 34.18
C LEU A 110 40.62 72.56 34.19
N SER A 111 41.34 72.38 33.09
CA SER A 111 42.75 72.83 32.99
C SER A 111 42.86 74.36 32.88
N ILE A 112 41.82 75.06 32.45
CA ILE A 112 41.74 76.53 32.30
C ILE A 112 40.60 77.10 33.11
N LEU A 113 40.33 76.56 34.30
CA LEU A 113 39.09 76.78 35.08
C LEU A 113 38.90 78.26 35.43
N ASP A 114 39.91 78.93 35.88
CA ASP A 114 39.83 80.38 36.27
C ASP A 114 39.42 81.26 35.10
N GLU A 115 39.90 80.99 33.92
CA GLU A 115 39.55 81.70 32.69
C GLU A 115 38.09 81.40 32.26
N VAL A 116 37.68 80.18 32.30
CA VAL A 116 36.30 79.75 32.00
C VAL A 116 35.32 80.41 32.96
N ILE A 117 35.61 80.46 34.26
CA ILE A 117 34.76 81.14 35.27
C ILE A 117 34.68 82.63 35.01
N LYS A 118 35.75 83.28 34.64
CA LYS A 118 35.72 84.72 34.29
C LYS A 118 34.79 85.03 33.13
N VAL A 119 34.88 84.23 32.06
CA VAL A 119 34.00 84.37 30.87
C VAL A 119 32.55 84.11 31.20
N ILE A 120 32.22 83.05 31.96
CA ILE A 120 30.87 82.73 32.37
C ILE A 120 30.30 83.89 33.21
N ARG A 121 31.02 84.40 34.16
CA ARG A 121 30.61 85.56 35.02
C ARG A 121 30.38 86.84 34.24
N ALA A 122 31.18 87.08 33.17
CA ALA A 122 31.05 88.25 32.30
C ALA A 122 29.85 88.14 31.33
N SER A 123 29.26 86.99 31.18
CA SER A 123 28.18 86.73 30.24
C SER A 123 26.80 87.13 30.81
N LYS A 124 25.89 87.57 29.95
CA LYS A 124 24.54 88.09 30.31
C LYS A 124 23.56 87.02 30.66
N ASN A 125 23.61 85.85 30.06
CA ASN A 125 22.72 84.69 30.25
C ASN A 125 23.46 83.43 29.80
N LYS A 126 22.77 82.23 30.00
CA LYS A 126 23.31 80.92 29.62
C LYS A 126 23.71 80.82 28.14
N GLY A 127 22.91 81.32 27.22
CA GLY A 127 23.18 81.28 25.78
C GLY A 127 24.41 82.15 25.39
N ASP A 128 24.49 83.33 26.02
CA ASP A 128 25.66 84.23 25.85
C ASP A 128 26.94 83.60 26.40
N ALA A 129 26.87 82.93 27.56
CA ALA A 129 28.00 82.18 28.12
C ALA A 129 28.49 81.05 27.21
N ILE A 130 27.58 80.29 26.63
CA ILE A 130 27.86 79.22 25.64
C ILE A 130 28.56 79.80 24.43
N ASN A 131 28.04 80.89 23.84
CA ASN A 131 28.62 81.54 22.66
C ASN A 131 30.03 82.12 22.94
N ASN A 132 30.21 82.66 24.11
CA ASN A 132 31.54 83.24 24.51
C ASN A 132 32.55 82.11 24.72
N LEU A 133 32.18 81.01 25.37
CA LEU A 133 33.07 79.83 25.53
C LEU A 133 33.47 79.20 24.20
N VAL A 134 32.55 79.15 23.26
CA VAL A 134 32.83 78.68 21.90
C VAL A 134 33.83 79.58 21.19
N LYS A 135 33.67 80.91 21.29
CA LYS A 135 34.54 81.86 20.59
C LYS A 135 35.94 81.99 21.20
N GLU A 136 36.08 81.94 22.53
CA GLU A 136 37.35 82.22 23.21
C GLU A 136 38.23 80.97 23.37
N PHE A 137 37.56 79.75 23.50
CA PHE A 137 38.30 78.54 23.82
C PHE A 137 38.15 77.41 22.79
N ASP A 138 37.49 77.67 21.66
CA ASP A 138 37.24 76.67 20.62
C ASP A 138 36.46 75.42 21.14
N PHE A 139 35.59 75.60 22.13
CA PHE A 139 34.66 74.55 22.55
C PHE A 139 33.52 74.38 21.52
N THR A 140 33.06 73.17 21.36
CA THR A 140 31.82 72.96 20.63
C THR A 140 30.67 73.44 21.47
N GLU A 141 29.51 73.73 20.83
CA GLU A 141 28.32 74.17 21.52
C GLU A 141 27.83 73.14 22.59
N LYS A 142 27.96 71.81 22.29
CA LYS A 142 27.69 70.74 23.23
C LYS A 142 28.61 70.72 24.44
N GLN A 143 29.92 70.95 24.21
CA GLN A 143 30.88 71.04 25.28
C GLN A 143 30.63 72.30 26.16
N ALA A 144 30.40 73.43 25.54
CA ALA A 144 30.12 74.66 26.25
C ALA A 144 28.82 74.61 27.07
N ASP A 145 27.75 73.95 26.54
CA ASP A 145 26.52 73.72 27.31
C ASP A 145 26.77 72.84 28.54
N ALA A 146 27.56 71.76 28.36
CA ALA A 146 27.92 70.85 29.45
C ALA A 146 28.77 71.59 30.53
N ILE A 147 29.68 72.45 30.13
CA ILE A 147 30.50 73.26 31.04
C ILE A 147 29.67 74.26 31.83
N VAL A 148 28.79 75.01 31.15
CA VAL A 148 27.91 76.00 31.80
C VAL A 148 26.90 75.36 32.74
N THR A 149 26.46 74.12 32.48
CA THR A 149 25.56 73.36 33.32
C THR A 149 26.26 72.55 34.41
N LEU A 150 27.60 72.57 34.46
CA LEU A 150 28.33 71.82 35.48
C LEU A 150 28.10 72.45 36.85
N ARG A 151 27.78 71.62 37.84
CA ARG A 151 27.58 72.08 39.22
C ARG A 151 28.94 72.36 39.89
N LEU A 152 29.07 73.47 40.59
CA LEU A 152 30.28 73.94 41.22
C LEU A 152 30.97 72.95 42.19
N TYR A 153 30.18 72.08 42.85
CA TYR A 153 30.75 71.06 43.73
C TYR A 153 31.51 69.94 42.99
N ARG A 154 31.24 69.74 41.69
CA ARG A 154 31.97 68.80 40.83
C ARG A 154 33.34 69.29 40.34
N LEU A 155 33.79 70.34 40.88
CA LEU A 155 35.11 70.88 40.60
C LEU A 155 36.16 70.43 41.65
N THR A 156 35.78 69.49 42.56
CA THR A 156 36.70 68.92 43.53
C THR A 156 37.71 67.99 42.85
N ASN A 157 38.93 67.84 43.47
CA ASN A 157 39.94 66.96 42.89
C ASN A 157 39.43 65.52 42.69
N THR A 158 38.55 65.03 43.59
CA THR A 158 37.97 63.72 43.48
C THR A 158 37.10 63.58 42.25
N ASP A 159 36.20 64.58 41.98
CA ASP A 159 35.34 64.59 40.81
C ASP A 159 36.14 64.67 39.48
N VAL A 160 37.28 65.36 39.48
CA VAL A 160 38.15 65.41 38.31
C VAL A 160 38.78 64.06 38.00
N GLU A 161 39.20 63.31 39.05
CA GLU A 161 39.67 61.93 38.86
C GLU A 161 38.57 60.99 38.34
N GLU A 162 37.32 61.16 38.82
CA GLU A 162 36.16 60.40 38.30
C GLU A 162 35.93 60.70 36.81
N ILE A 163 35.98 61.96 36.38
CA ILE A 163 35.82 62.35 34.99
C ILE A 163 36.93 61.74 34.11
N LYS A 164 38.21 61.74 34.59
CA LYS A 164 39.30 61.10 33.88
C LYS A 164 39.15 59.58 33.82
N ALA A 165 38.69 58.91 34.88
CA ALA A 165 38.43 57.49 34.91
C ALA A 165 37.29 57.10 33.96
N GLU A 166 36.20 57.90 33.92
CA GLU A 166 35.13 57.74 32.94
C GLU A 166 35.65 57.90 31.50
N MET A 167 36.53 58.87 31.26
CA MET A 167 37.14 59.08 29.95
C MET A 167 37.98 57.90 29.49
N GLU A 168 38.84 57.34 30.35
CA GLU A 168 39.60 56.11 30.05
C GLU A 168 38.74 54.91 29.79
N GLU A 169 37.63 54.75 30.54
CA GLU A 169 36.66 53.68 30.30
C GLU A 169 35.98 53.82 28.94
N LYS A 170 35.55 55.05 28.60
CA LYS A 170 34.92 55.32 27.29
C LYS A 170 35.91 55.12 26.14
N GLU A 171 37.18 55.50 26.30
CA GLU A 171 38.19 55.24 25.29
C GLU A 171 38.37 53.75 25.00
N LYS A 172 38.51 52.94 26.03
CA LYS A 172 38.57 51.46 25.90
C LYS A 172 37.30 50.89 25.22
N GLN A 173 36.10 51.40 25.61
CA GLN A 173 34.85 50.98 24.98
C GLN A 173 34.81 51.35 23.49
N ILE A 174 35.22 52.54 23.11
CA ILE A 174 35.31 53.03 21.74
C ILE A 174 36.24 52.17 20.91
N GLU A 175 37.42 51.82 21.47
CA GLU A 175 38.40 50.96 20.81
C GLU A 175 37.82 49.58 20.52
N VAL A 176 37.19 48.93 21.53
CA VAL A 176 36.56 47.62 21.40
C VAL A 176 35.43 47.64 20.35
N TRP A 177 34.53 48.63 20.40
CA TRP A 177 33.43 48.71 19.45
C TRP A 177 33.91 49.06 18.02
N THR A 178 34.96 49.84 17.90
CA THR A 178 35.60 50.12 16.60
C THR A 178 36.20 48.85 16.02
N GLN A 179 36.92 48.07 16.83
CA GLN A 179 37.45 46.77 16.40
C GLN A 179 36.34 45.78 15.95
N ILE A 180 35.21 45.75 16.67
CA ILE A 180 34.06 44.89 16.29
C ILE A 180 33.49 45.30 14.94
N LEU A 181 33.44 46.60 14.62
CA LEU A 181 32.91 47.13 13.37
C LEU A 181 33.87 46.97 12.17
N GLU A 182 35.18 47.09 12.42
CA GLU A 182 36.22 47.06 11.38
C GLU A 182 36.77 45.64 11.12
N ASN A 183 36.65 44.72 12.11
CA ASN A 183 37.20 43.37 12.00
C ASN A 183 36.09 42.32 12.05
N GLU A 184 35.92 41.61 10.93
CA GLU A 184 34.91 40.57 10.80
C GLU A 184 35.09 39.41 11.82
N GLU A 185 36.34 39.07 12.17
CA GLU A 185 36.60 38.02 13.16
C GLU A 185 36.22 38.45 14.58
N ALA A 186 36.39 39.74 14.92
CA ALA A 186 35.92 40.29 16.19
C ALA A 186 34.38 40.24 16.27
N LEU A 187 33.67 40.61 15.21
CA LEU A 187 32.20 40.51 15.13
C LEU A 187 31.72 39.05 15.25
N LYS A 188 32.36 38.11 14.56
CA LYS A 188 32.07 36.68 14.68
C LYS A 188 32.32 36.16 16.09
N HIS A 189 33.36 36.67 16.77
CA HIS A 189 33.65 36.28 18.14
C HIS A 189 32.54 36.72 19.10
N VAL A 190 32.05 37.94 18.99
CA VAL A 190 30.89 38.43 19.76
C VAL A 190 29.69 37.56 19.54
N MET A 191 29.35 37.29 18.27
CA MET A 191 28.21 36.43 17.90
C MET A 191 28.32 35.02 18.50
N LYS A 192 29.51 34.40 18.39
CA LYS A 192 29.76 33.08 18.99
C LYS A 192 29.63 33.09 20.52
N THR A 193 30.08 34.17 21.17
CA THR A 193 30.01 34.31 22.63
C THR A 193 28.56 34.43 23.08
N GLU A 194 27.74 35.25 22.42
CA GLU A 194 26.32 35.41 22.73
C GLU A 194 25.54 34.10 22.50
N LEU A 195 25.80 33.40 21.39
CA LEU A 195 25.19 32.10 21.11
C LEU A 195 25.58 31.02 22.14
N LYS A 196 26.82 31.06 22.66
CA LYS A 196 27.25 30.14 23.74
C LYS A 196 26.50 30.41 25.03
N LEU A 197 26.22 31.66 25.38
CA LEU A 197 25.40 32.01 26.53
C LEU A 197 23.96 31.51 26.38
N VAL A 198 23.33 31.74 25.23
CA VAL A 198 22.00 31.22 24.94
C VAL A 198 21.97 29.70 25.02
N LYS A 199 22.99 29.03 24.46
CA LYS A 199 23.11 27.57 24.56
C LYS A 199 23.20 27.10 26.02
N LYS A 200 23.97 27.77 26.84
CA LYS A 200 24.15 27.41 28.25
C LYS A 200 22.84 27.52 29.05
N GLU A 201 22.03 28.53 28.73
CA GLU A 201 20.79 28.82 29.47
C GLU A 201 19.61 27.98 29.00
N TYR A 202 19.49 27.76 27.69
CA TYR A 202 18.26 27.16 27.07
C TYR A 202 18.47 25.79 26.43
N ALA A 203 19.68 25.20 26.45
CA ALA A 203 19.90 23.90 25.80
C ALA A 203 19.14 22.78 26.49
N THR A 204 18.37 22.02 25.72
CA THR A 204 17.70 20.80 26.13
C THR A 204 18.27 19.59 25.38
N PRO A 205 18.26 18.39 25.97
CA PRO A 205 18.68 17.17 25.28
C PRO A 205 17.85 16.95 24.02
N ARG A 206 18.49 16.54 22.92
CA ARG A 206 17.78 16.19 21.70
C ARG A 206 16.98 14.92 21.90
N LYS A 207 15.67 14.94 21.63
CA LYS A 207 14.77 13.79 21.72
C LYS A 207 14.76 12.93 20.46
N THR A 208 15.13 13.52 19.29
CA THR A 208 15.09 12.85 18.00
C THR A 208 16.43 12.21 17.70
N GLU A 209 16.46 10.93 17.36
CA GLU A 209 17.64 10.24 16.85
C GLU A 209 17.88 10.63 15.38
N ILE A 210 19.14 10.89 15.02
CA ILE A 210 19.53 11.14 13.63
C ILE A 210 20.09 9.83 13.08
N LYS A 211 19.45 9.31 12.02
CA LYS A 211 19.92 8.14 11.27
C LYS A 211 20.29 8.54 9.85
N GLU A 212 21.41 8.03 9.36
CA GLU A 212 21.90 8.33 8.01
C GLU A 212 21.03 7.69 6.94
N GLU A 213 20.48 6.48 7.22
CA GLU A 213 19.58 5.77 6.33
C GLU A 213 18.30 5.39 7.05
N VAL A 214 17.16 5.62 6.40
CA VAL A 214 15.89 5.02 6.79
C VAL A 214 15.93 3.58 6.31
N THR A 215 16.21 2.63 7.19
CA THR A 215 16.09 1.21 6.88
C THR A 215 14.64 0.94 6.52
N GLU A 216 14.36 0.68 5.24
CA GLU A 216 13.03 0.19 4.85
C GLU A 216 12.77 -1.10 5.64
N ILE A 217 11.76 -1.07 6.49
CA ILE A 217 11.32 -2.24 7.24
C ILE A 217 10.76 -3.24 6.22
N LYS A 218 11.62 -4.15 5.74
CA LYS A 218 11.21 -5.29 4.92
C LYS A 218 10.64 -6.35 5.86
N ILE A 219 9.33 -6.32 6.03
CA ILE A 219 8.63 -7.35 6.80
C ILE A 219 8.22 -8.42 5.81
N ASP A 220 8.61 -9.64 6.05
CA ASP A 220 7.90 -10.79 5.51
C ASP A 220 6.60 -10.95 6.32
N THR A 221 5.56 -10.20 5.91
CA THR A 221 4.26 -10.20 6.56
C THR A 221 3.58 -11.57 6.50
N THR A 222 4.04 -12.44 5.62
CA THR A 222 3.48 -13.79 5.46
C THR A 222 3.74 -14.67 6.69
N SER A 223 4.84 -14.45 7.39
CA SER A 223 5.17 -15.20 8.62
C SER A 223 4.29 -14.84 9.84
N LEU A 224 3.51 -13.75 9.75
CA LEU A 224 2.57 -13.32 10.81
C LEU A 224 1.15 -13.82 10.58
N ILE A 225 0.88 -14.42 9.42
CA ILE A 225 -0.45 -14.88 9.06
C ILE A 225 -0.65 -16.27 9.63
N PRO A 226 -1.73 -16.52 10.43
CA PRO A 226 -2.04 -17.86 10.90
C PRO A 226 -2.23 -18.78 9.72
N LYS A 227 -1.57 -19.95 9.75
CA LYS A 227 -1.78 -21.00 8.76
C LYS A 227 -3.01 -21.79 9.15
N GLU A 228 -4.11 -21.54 8.48
CA GLU A 228 -5.40 -22.18 8.72
C GLU A 228 -5.95 -22.76 7.43
N ASP A 229 -6.51 -23.96 7.53
CA ASP A 229 -7.21 -24.57 6.41
C ASP A 229 -8.63 -24.04 6.31
N CYS A 230 -9.06 -23.73 5.12
CA CYS A 230 -10.34 -23.09 4.85
C CYS A 230 -10.89 -23.51 3.47
N MET A 231 -12.18 -23.26 3.24
CA MET A 231 -12.79 -23.34 1.92
C MET A 231 -12.82 -21.97 1.26
N VAL A 232 -12.39 -21.89 0.02
CA VAL A 232 -12.47 -20.69 -0.81
C VAL A 232 -13.55 -20.88 -1.86
N VAL A 233 -14.46 -19.92 -1.94
CA VAL A 233 -15.54 -19.92 -2.93
C VAL A 233 -15.45 -18.65 -3.76
N ILE A 234 -15.55 -18.82 -5.08
CA ILE A 234 -15.66 -17.72 -6.04
C ILE A 234 -16.79 -17.98 -7.01
N THR A 235 -17.61 -16.96 -7.31
CA THR A 235 -18.75 -17.05 -8.21
C THR A 235 -18.48 -16.37 -9.55
N LYS A 236 -19.34 -16.65 -10.53
CA LYS A 236 -19.26 -16.05 -11.88
C LYS A 236 -19.41 -14.54 -11.87
N GLU A 237 -20.27 -14.01 -11.01
CA GLU A 237 -20.49 -12.57 -10.82
C GLU A 237 -19.37 -11.90 -9.99
N GLY A 238 -18.38 -12.68 -9.50
CA GLY A 238 -17.21 -12.14 -8.82
C GLY A 238 -17.35 -12.01 -7.31
N TYR A 239 -18.26 -12.71 -6.67
CA TYR A 239 -18.33 -12.78 -5.22
C TYR A 239 -17.33 -13.81 -4.71
N VAL A 240 -16.52 -13.41 -3.73
CA VAL A 240 -15.48 -14.25 -3.13
C VAL A 240 -15.63 -14.28 -1.62
N LYS A 241 -15.35 -15.43 -1.02
CA LYS A 241 -15.29 -15.64 0.43
C LYS A 241 -14.31 -16.75 0.77
N ARG A 242 -13.76 -16.66 1.95
CA ARG A 242 -13.08 -17.76 2.63
C ARG A 242 -13.97 -18.20 3.81
N VAL A 243 -14.08 -19.47 4.05
CA VAL A 243 -14.99 -20.07 5.04
C VAL A 243 -14.21 -21.09 5.84
N SER A 244 -14.34 -21.10 7.17
CA SER A 244 -13.72 -22.13 8.00
C SER A 244 -14.28 -23.52 7.66
N LEU A 245 -13.44 -24.57 7.71
CA LEU A 245 -13.87 -25.96 7.46
C LEU A 245 -15.05 -26.37 8.36
N ARG A 246 -15.10 -25.85 9.60
CA ARG A 246 -16.23 -26.09 10.52
C ARG A 246 -17.53 -25.49 9.99
N SER A 247 -17.50 -24.27 9.43
CA SER A 247 -18.68 -23.61 8.86
C SER A 247 -19.16 -24.31 7.58
N TYR A 248 -18.21 -24.82 6.79
CA TYR A 248 -18.47 -25.61 5.59
C TYR A 248 -19.08 -26.97 5.92
N GLY A 249 -18.50 -27.73 6.88
CA GLY A 249 -19.00 -29.04 7.28
C GLY A 249 -20.40 -29.03 7.93
N ALA A 250 -20.83 -27.87 8.44
CA ALA A 250 -22.19 -27.68 8.94
C ALA A 250 -23.21 -27.36 7.82
N ALA A 251 -22.77 -27.25 6.56
CA ALA A 251 -23.64 -27.01 5.39
C ALA A 251 -24.02 -28.33 4.76
N ASN A 252 -25.32 -28.57 4.56
CA ASN A 252 -25.87 -29.78 3.91
C ASN A 252 -25.70 -29.67 2.39
N ASN A 253 -24.49 -29.62 1.86
CA ASN A 253 -24.16 -29.64 0.43
C ASN A 253 -24.95 -28.69 -0.49
N ASP A 254 -25.66 -27.70 0.06
CA ASP A 254 -26.39 -26.70 -0.70
C ASP A 254 -25.50 -25.51 -1.08
N TYR A 255 -25.57 -25.10 -2.33
CA TYR A 255 -25.02 -23.82 -2.78
C TYR A 255 -25.85 -22.70 -2.16
N THR A 256 -25.42 -22.21 -1.01
CA THR A 256 -26.07 -21.06 -0.35
C THR A 256 -25.22 -19.79 -0.46
N GLY A 257 -25.86 -18.63 -0.34
CA GLY A 257 -25.21 -17.33 -0.45
C GLY A 257 -24.84 -16.96 -1.88
N LEU A 258 -25.70 -17.29 -2.84
CA LEU A 258 -25.58 -16.87 -4.24
C LEU A 258 -26.62 -15.80 -4.57
N LYS A 259 -26.32 -14.98 -5.56
CA LYS A 259 -27.33 -14.12 -6.21
C LYS A 259 -28.14 -14.90 -7.23
N ASP A 260 -29.28 -14.33 -7.63
CA ASP A 260 -30.08 -14.86 -8.72
C ASP A 260 -29.23 -15.02 -9.98
N LYS A 261 -29.32 -16.20 -10.61
CA LYS A 261 -28.57 -16.59 -11.81
C LYS A 261 -27.04 -16.61 -11.67
N ASP A 262 -26.48 -16.44 -10.45
CA ASP A 262 -25.05 -16.61 -10.18
C ASP A 262 -24.72 -18.06 -9.79
N TYR A 263 -23.52 -18.49 -10.08
CA TYR A 263 -23.06 -19.85 -9.80
C TYR A 263 -21.57 -19.88 -9.46
N PRO A 264 -21.13 -20.85 -8.64
CA PRO A 264 -19.71 -21.01 -8.34
C PRO A 264 -18.92 -21.39 -9.58
N ILE A 265 -17.79 -20.74 -9.77
CA ILE A 265 -16.76 -21.09 -10.77
C ILE A 265 -15.52 -21.70 -10.13
N GLY A 266 -15.45 -21.73 -8.81
CA GLY A 266 -14.41 -22.35 -8.03
C GLY A 266 -14.85 -22.56 -6.58
N ILE A 267 -14.66 -23.79 -6.09
CA ILE A 267 -14.78 -24.17 -4.69
C ILE A 267 -13.53 -24.97 -4.37
N TYR A 268 -12.70 -24.46 -3.45
CA TYR A 268 -11.38 -25.01 -3.21
C TYR A 268 -11.12 -25.21 -1.72
N GLU A 269 -10.58 -26.37 -1.37
CA GLU A 269 -9.93 -26.57 -0.08
C GLU A 269 -8.53 -25.94 -0.14
N ALA A 270 -8.30 -24.95 0.69
CA ALA A 270 -7.14 -24.07 0.65
C ALA A 270 -6.56 -23.83 2.04
N ASN A 271 -5.30 -23.49 2.06
CA ASN A 271 -4.66 -22.88 3.24
C ASN A 271 -4.62 -21.35 3.09
N THR A 272 -4.61 -20.62 4.19
CA THR A 272 -4.49 -19.16 4.18
C THR A 272 -3.26 -18.65 3.43
N MET A 273 -2.22 -19.48 3.30
CA MET A 273 -0.98 -19.16 2.59
C MET A 273 -1.05 -19.41 1.09
N ASP A 274 -2.10 -20.07 0.60
CA ASP A 274 -2.29 -20.33 -0.82
C ASP A 274 -2.68 -19.05 -1.58
N THR A 275 -2.69 -19.15 -2.90
CA THR A 275 -3.03 -18.02 -3.78
C THR A 275 -4.18 -18.39 -4.71
N LEU A 276 -5.22 -17.55 -4.76
CA LEU A 276 -6.28 -17.63 -5.74
C LEU A 276 -5.92 -16.80 -6.97
N LEU A 277 -5.77 -17.45 -8.12
CA LEU A 277 -5.70 -16.80 -9.42
C LEU A 277 -7.11 -16.70 -10.00
N VAL A 278 -7.47 -15.51 -10.49
CA VAL A 278 -8.76 -15.26 -11.13
C VAL A 278 -8.53 -14.65 -12.50
N PHE A 279 -9.09 -15.25 -13.55
CA PHE A 279 -8.89 -14.85 -14.94
C PHE A 279 -10.09 -14.07 -15.46
N THR A 280 -9.81 -13.03 -16.27
CA THR A 280 -10.86 -12.13 -16.77
C THR A 280 -10.93 -12.12 -18.29
N ASP A 281 -12.09 -11.71 -18.81
CA ASP A 281 -12.36 -11.64 -20.26
C ASP A 281 -11.57 -10.55 -20.97
N LEU A 282 -11.04 -9.56 -20.26
CA LEU A 282 -10.12 -8.55 -20.81
C LEU A 282 -8.67 -9.04 -20.94
N GLY A 283 -8.43 -10.33 -20.66
CA GLY A 283 -7.11 -10.93 -20.78
C GLY A 283 -6.16 -10.58 -19.66
N ASN A 284 -6.70 -10.28 -18.50
CA ASN A 284 -5.97 -10.07 -17.26
C ASN A 284 -6.11 -11.26 -16.32
N PHE A 285 -5.26 -11.31 -15.31
CA PHE A 285 -5.46 -12.13 -14.14
C PHE A 285 -5.31 -11.32 -12.87
N LEU A 286 -5.98 -11.75 -11.81
CA LEU A 286 -5.89 -11.22 -10.47
C LEU A 286 -5.14 -12.23 -9.61
N TYR A 287 -4.19 -11.76 -8.84
CA TYR A 287 -3.43 -12.55 -7.89
C TYR A 287 -3.90 -12.19 -6.49
N ILE A 288 -4.54 -13.10 -5.79
CA ILE A 288 -5.15 -12.83 -4.49
C ILE A 288 -4.68 -13.88 -3.50
N PRO A 289 -3.84 -13.51 -2.52
CA PRO A 289 -3.53 -14.39 -1.41
C PRO A 289 -4.81 -14.75 -0.64
N VAL A 290 -4.97 -16.00 -0.25
CA VAL A 290 -6.19 -16.48 0.43
C VAL A 290 -6.44 -15.75 1.74
N TYR A 291 -5.40 -15.34 2.45
CA TYR A 291 -5.53 -14.56 3.68
C TYR A 291 -6.17 -13.16 3.49
N GLU A 292 -6.15 -12.61 2.28
CA GLU A 292 -6.82 -11.33 1.96
C GLU A 292 -8.31 -11.48 1.67
N LEU A 293 -8.77 -12.71 1.44
CA LEU A 293 -10.18 -12.99 1.21
C LEU A 293 -11.00 -12.75 2.49
N PRO A 294 -12.25 -12.24 2.37
CA PRO A 294 -13.11 -12.02 3.52
C PRO A 294 -13.48 -13.35 4.18
N ASP A 295 -13.24 -13.43 5.50
CA ASP A 295 -13.62 -14.55 6.35
C ASP A 295 -15.10 -14.42 6.73
N LEU A 296 -15.95 -15.31 6.19
CA LEU A 296 -17.40 -15.25 6.27
C LEU A 296 -17.98 -16.64 6.55
N LYS A 297 -19.29 -16.72 6.83
CA LYS A 297 -20.00 -17.98 6.97
C LYS A 297 -20.38 -18.53 5.60
N TRP A 298 -20.61 -19.86 5.52
CA TRP A 298 -21.01 -20.52 4.28
C TRP A 298 -22.26 -19.89 3.63
N LYS A 299 -23.24 -19.49 4.43
CA LYS A 299 -24.51 -18.90 3.99
C LYS A 299 -24.41 -17.45 3.50
N ASP A 300 -23.28 -16.77 3.76
CA ASP A 300 -23.11 -15.37 3.37
C ASP A 300 -22.80 -15.26 1.86
N LEU A 301 -23.25 -14.20 1.22
CA LEU A 301 -23.03 -13.94 -0.21
C LEU A 301 -21.55 -13.79 -0.59
N GLY A 302 -20.72 -13.36 0.32
CA GLY A 302 -19.35 -12.97 0.02
C GLY A 302 -19.20 -11.46 -0.25
N LYS A 303 -18.00 -11.06 -0.62
CA LYS A 303 -17.72 -9.68 -1.08
C LYS A 303 -17.30 -9.72 -2.53
N HIS A 304 -17.71 -8.72 -3.29
CA HIS A 304 -17.31 -8.62 -4.69
C HIS A 304 -15.79 -8.36 -4.81
N ILE A 305 -15.14 -9.02 -5.75
CA ILE A 305 -13.69 -9.02 -5.96
C ILE A 305 -13.12 -7.60 -6.19
N SER A 306 -13.92 -6.67 -6.73
CA SER A 306 -13.55 -5.27 -6.90
C SER A 306 -13.26 -4.53 -5.59
N ASN A 307 -13.70 -5.08 -4.45
CA ASN A 307 -13.37 -4.54 -3.13
C ASN A 307 -11.96 -4.94 -2.67
N ILE A 308 -11.35 -5.93 -3.32
CA ILE A 308 -9.99 -6.41 -3.06
C ILE A 308 -9.04 -5.83 -4.10
N ILE A 309 -9.34 -6.05 -5.38
CA ILE A 309 -8.57 -5.53 -6.52
C ILE A 309 -9.53 -4.79 -7.45
N LYS A 310 -9.27 -3.52 -7.68
CA LYS A 310 -10.12 -2.70 -8.56
C LYS A 310 -10.01 -3.17 -10.01
N ILE A 311 -11.11 -3.73 -10.52
CA ILE A 311 -11.30 -4.15 -11.92
C ILE A 311 -12.16 -3.13 -12.68
N SER A 312 -12.12 -3.16 -14.01
CA SER A 312 -12.97 -2.32 -14.86
C SER A 312 -14.43 -2.77 -14.78
N SER A 313 -15.38 -1.86 -14.97
CA SER A 313 -16.82 -2.16 -14.93
C SER A 313 -17.30 -3.08 -16.06
N ASP A 314 -16.55 -3.16 -17.17
CA ASP A 314 -16.81 -4.01 -18.32
C ASP A 314 -15.97 -5.31 -18.32
N GLU A 315 -15.25 -5.58 -17.22
CA GLU A 315 -14.39 -6.74 -17.03
C GLU A 315 -15.12 -7.84 -16.26
N ASN A 316 -15.26 -9.01 -16.90
CA ASN A 316 -15.98 -10.16 -16.33
C ASN A 316 -15.01 -11.29 -15.99
N ILE A 317 -15.32 -12.01 -14.92
CA ILE A 317 -14.56 -13.18 -14.51
C ILE A 317 -14.91 -14.37 -15.40
N ILE A 318 -13.88 -15.11 -15.81
CA ILE A 318 -14.04 -16.30 -16.67
C ILE A 318 -13.85 -17.58 -15.87
N SER A 319 -12.72 -17.68 -15.17
CA SER A 319 -12.31 -18.87 -14.43
C SER A 319 -11.43 -18.49 -13.25
N SER A 320 -11.22 -19.42 -12.37
CA SER A 320 -10.32 -19.31 -11.22
C SER A 320 -9.47 -20.56 -11.07
N TYR A 321 -8.38 -20.44 -10.32
CA TYR A 321 -7.52 -21.55 -9.97
C TYR A 321 -6.82 -21.28 -8.63
N LEU A 322 -6.84 -22.27 -7.73
CA LEU A 322 -6.12 -22.21 -6.47
C LEU A 322 -4.71 -22.75 -6.65
N VAL A 323 -3.72 -21.96 -6.31
CA VAL A 323 -2.31 -22.33 -6.37
C VAL A 323 -1.80 -22.61 -4.97
N LYS A 324 -1.41 -23.87 -4.72
CA LYS A 324 -0.73 -24.30 -3.50
C LYS A 324 0.78 -24.07 -3.60
N SER A 325 1.36 -24.33 -4.76
CA SER A 325 2.76 -24.04 -5.07
C SER A 325 2.95 -23.58 -6.52
N PHE A 326 3.72 -22.53 -6.72
CA PHE A 326 4.10 -22.05 -8.07
C PHE A 326 5.19 -22.91 -8.74
N ASP A 327 5.74 -23.87 -8.03
CA ASP A 327 6.78 -24.79 -8.54
C ASP A 327 6.16 -26.02 -9.24
N GLU A 328 4.83 -26.17 -9.21
CA GLU A 328 4.12 -27.20 -9.94
C GLU A 328 4.25 -26.99 -11.46
N LYS A 329 4.44 -28.08 -12.19
CA LYS A 329 4.56 -28.09 -13.66
C LYS A 329 3.21 -28.03 -14.33
N ILE A 330 2.42 -27.00 -14.02
CA ILE A 330 1.11 -26.75 -14.59
C ILE A 330 1.21 -25.65 -15.64
N GLU A 331 0.48 -25.80 -16.72
CA GLU A 331 0.35 -24.82 -17.79
C GLU A 331 -1.12 -24.49 -18.00
N PHE A 332 -1.39 -23.25 -18.36
CA PHE A 332 -2.75 -22.76 -18.69
C PHE A 332 -2.88 -22.46 -20.16
N LEU A 333 -4.01 -22.83 -20.73
CA LEU A 333 -4.43 -22.48 -22.07
C LEU A 333 -5.50 -21.39 -22.01
N THR A 334 -5.21 -20.27 -22.62
CA THR A 334 -6.13 -19.11 -22.71
C THR A 334 -6.63 -19.00 -24.14
N PHE A 335 -7.95 -19.05 -24.34
CA PHE A 335 -8.59 -18.95 -25.67
C PHE A 335 -9.31 -17.63 -25.82
N THR A 336 -9.23 -17.03 -27.03
CA THR A 336 -9.93 -15.78 -27.32
C THR A 336 -11.06 -15.99 -28.32
N LYS A 337 -12.03 -15.09 -28.30
CA LYS A 337 -13.17 -15.05 -29.22
C LYS A 337 -12.73 -15.04 -30.68
N ASN A 338 -11.63 -14.34 -30.99
CA ASN A 338 -11.08 -14.22 -32.34
C ASN A 338 -10.16 -15.39 -32.73
N GLY A 339 -10.19 -16.51 -32.01
CA GLY A 339 -9.51 -17.75 -32.39
C GLY A 339 -8.01 -17.76 -32.11
N ILE A 340 -7.57 -17.08 -31.08
CA ILE A 340 -6.19 -17.15 -30.58
C ILE A 340 -6.15 -18.09 -29.38
N VAL A 341 -5.04 -18.81 -29.23
CA VAL A 341 -4.72 -19.61 -28.06
C VAL A 341 -3.32 -19.24 -27.56
N LYS A 342 -3.18 -19.20 -26.25
CA LYS A 342 -1.92 -18.95 -25.58
C LYS A 342 -1.68 -19.97 -24.49
N LYS A 343 -0.47 -20.53 -24.44
CA LYS A 343 -0.03 -21.42 -23.35
C LYS A 343 0.93 -20.68 -22.43
N THR A 344 0.67 -20.72 -21.11
CA THR A 344 1.47 -20.00 -20.10
C THR A 344 1.74 -20.92 -18.91
N ALA A 345 3.00 -21.05 -18.49
CA ALA A 345 3.38 -21.84 -17.34
C ALA A 345 2.95 -21.18 -16.02
N LEU A 346 2.52 -21.97 -15.03
CA LEU A 346 2.11 -21.52 -13.70
C LEU A 346 3.17 -20.65 -13.02
N SER A 347 4.44 -20.97 -13.14
CA SER A 347 5.55 -20.21 -12.58
C SER A 347 5.60 -18.74 -13.05
N SER A 348 5.05 -18.43 -14.24
CA SER A 348 4.96 -17.07 -14.77
C SER A 348 3.96 -16.19 -14.01
N PHE A 349 3.05 -16.78 -13.26
CA PHE A 349 2.04 -16.05 -12.47
C PHE A 349 2.54 -15.62 -11.09
N LYS A 350 3.72 -16.05 -10.67
CA LYS A 350 4.35 -15.64 -9.41
C LYS A 350 4.79 -14.18 -9.52
N VAL A 351 4.06 -13.27 -8.89
CA VAL A 351 4.29 -11.83 -8.97
C VAL A 351 4.48 -11.21 -7.58
N GLN A 352 5.24 -10.11 -7.51
CA GLN A 352 5.49 -9.40 -6.25
C GLN A 352 4.51 -8.24 -6.01
N ARG A 353 3.91 -7.70 -7.06
CA ARG A 353 2.96 -6.58 -7.00
C ARG A 353 1.65 -6.99 -7.63
N TYR A 354 0.60 -7.06 -6.84
CA TYR A 354 -0.70 -7.60 -7.23
C TYR A 354 -1.89 -6.70 -6.85
N SER A 355 -1.65 -5.43 -6.53
CA SER A 355 -2.71 -4.47 -6.20
C SER A 355 -3.61 -4.06 -7.39
N LYS A 356 -3.25 -4.49 -8.60
CA LYS A 356 -3.97 -4.19 -9.85
C LYS A 356 -4.05 -5.44 -10.72
N PRO A 357 -5.05 -5.53 -11.64
CA PRO A 357 -5.09 -6.58 -12.65
C PRO A 357 -3.79 -6.63 -13.45
N ILE A 358 -3.32 -7.84 -13.72
CA ILE A 358 -2.06 -8.08 -14.43
C ILE A 358 -2.37 -8.66 -15.80
N ASN A 359 -1.79 -8.09 -16.84
CA ASN A 359 -2.07 -8.53 -18.20
C ASN A 359 -1.45 -9.91 -18.48
N LEU A 360 -2.30 -10.88 -18.78
CA LEU A 360 -1.94 -12.24 -19.18
C LEU A 360 -1.67 -12.31 -20.69
N ILE A 361 -2.59 -11.80 -21.50
CA ILE A 361 -2.55 -11.87 -22.96
C ILE A 361 -2.85 -10.51 -23.58
N LYS A 362 -2.03 -10.10 -24.56
CA LYS A 362 -2.29 -8.89 -25.33
C LYS A 362 -3.38 -9.17 -26.36
N LEU A 363 -4.59 -8.70 -26.09
CA LEU A 363 -5.74 -8.82 -26.98
C LEU A 363 -5.67 -7.80 -28.12
N LYS A 364 -6.24 -8.17 -29.27
CA LYS A 364 -6.56 -7.23 -30.34
C LYS A 364 -7.81 -6.44 -30.00
N GLU A 365 -8.04 -5.35 -30.72
CA GLU A 365 -9.24 -4.53 -30.55
C GLU A 365 -10.52 -5.37 -30.68
N LYS A 366 -11.45 -5.21 -29.77
CA LYS A 366 -12.73 -5.95 -29.66
C LYS A 366 -12.61 -7.48 -29.44
N ASP A 367 -11.41 -8.01 -29.14
CA ASP A 367 -11.26 -9.41 -28.76
C ASP A 367 -11.50 -9.59 -27.26
N ARG A 368 -11.97 -10.77 -26.87
CA ARG A 368 -12.21 -11.14 -25.47
C ARG A 368 -11.68 -12.55 -25.22
N VAL A 369 -11.18 -12.81 -24.03
CA VAL A 369 -10.90 -14.17 -23.59
C VAL A 369 -12.24 -14.85 -23.25
N ILE A 370 -12.42 -16.07 -23.75
CA ILE A 370 -13.64 -16.85 -23.54
C ILE A 370 -13.47 -18.01 -22.59
N SER A 371 -12.28 -18.62 -22.56
CA SER A 371 -11.95 -19.68 -21.62
C SER A 371 -10.48 -19.65 -21.24
N ASN A 372 -10.20 -20.09 -20.01
CA ASN A 372 -8.86 -20.34 -19.50
C ASN A 372 -8.93 -21.67 -18.74
N VAL A 373 -8.16 -22.64 -19.17
CA VAL A 373 -8.20 -24.02 -18.67
C VAL A 373 -6.79 -24.56 -18.44
N ILE A 374 -6.67 -25.57 -17.57
CA ILE A 374 -5.40 -26.29 -17.40
C ILE A 374 -5.07 -27.03 -18.68
N SER A 375 -3.81 -26.95 -19.10
CA SER A 375 -3.28 -27.65 -20.25
C SER A 375 -3.21 -29.15 -19.99
N LYS A 376 -3.82 -29.94 -20.85
CA LYS A 376 -3.74 -31.39 -20.91
C LYS A 376 -3.19 -31.81 -22.28
N ASN A 377 -3.27 -33.07 -22.67
CA ASN A 377 -2.65 -33.59 -23.89
C ASN A 377 -3.25 -33.03 -25.18
N GLU A 378 -4.58 -32.84 -25.19
CA GLU A 378 -5.33 -32.47 -26.39
C GLU A 378 -6.14 -31.20 -26.17
N ILE A 379 -6.44 -30.53 -27.25
CA ILE A 379 -7.26 -29.32 -27.30
C ILE A 379 -8.44 -29.55 -28.24
N PHE A 380 -9.63 -29.12 -27.79
CA PHE A 380 -10.83 -29.01 -28.63
C PHE A 380 -11.38 -27.58 -28.62
N VAL A 381 -11.44 -26.98 -29.79
CA VAL A 381 -11.95 -25.62 -29.98
C VAL A 381 -13.26 -25.65 -30.75
N THR A 382 -14.29 -24.98 -30.25
CA THR A 382 -15.62 -24.94 -30.88
C THR A 382 -16.00 -23.53 -31.27
N THR A 383 -16.60 -23.38 -32.44
CA THR A 383 -17.08 -22.10 -32.94
C THR A 383 -18.61 -21.99 -32.90
N SER A 384 -19.13 -20.77 -32.89
CA SER A 384 -20.57 -20.52 -32.84
C SER A 384 -21.32 -21.16 -33.98
N ARG A 385 -20.77 -21.14 -35.20
CA ARG A 385 -21.40 -21.77 -36.39
C ARG A 385 -21.20 -23.29 -36.47
N GLY A 386 -20.77 -23.93 -35.38
CA GLY A 386 -20.74 -25.37 -35.26
C GLY A 386 -19.47 -26.07 -35.75
N TYR A 387 -18.37 -25.38 -35.96
CA TYR A 387 -17.09 -26.03 -36.29
C TYR A 387 -16.35 -26.42 -35.03
N GLY A 388 -15.85 -27.68 -35.02
CA GLY A 388 -14.98 -28.24 -33.99
C GLY A 388 -13.60 -28.56 -34.56
N LEU A 389 -12.54 -28.26 -33.84
CA LEU A 389 -11.17 -28.57 -34.21
C LEU A 389 -10.44 -29.24 -33.03
N ARG A 390 -9.92 -30.45 -33.27
CA ARG A 390 -9.10 -31.21 -32.32
C ARG A 390 -7.64 -31.21 -32.76
N TYR A 391 -6.70 -30.92 -31.84
CA TYR A 391 -5.27 -30.93 -32.08
C TYR A 391 -4.47 -31.14 -30.78
N LEU A 392 -3.18 -31.47 -30.92
CA LEU A 392 -2.32 -31.71 -29.76
C LEU A 392 -1.88 -30.39 -29.11
N THR A 393 -1.81 -30.38 -27.78
CA THR A 393 -1.41 -29.20 -27.00
C THR A 393 0.06 -28.81 -27.24
N GLU A 394 0.88 -29.76 -27.69
CA GLU A 394 2.31 -29.52 -28.05
C GLU A 394 2.46 -28.49 -29.18
N GLU A 395 1.47 -28.37 -30.06
CA GLU A 395 1.49 -27.37 -31.13
C GLU A 395 1.38 -25.93 -30.62
N VAL A 396 1.05 -25.72 -29.35
CA VAL A 396 0.94 -24.39 -28.74
C VAL A 396 2.21 -24.11 -27.93
N PRO A 397 3.06 -23.16 -28.37
CA PRO A 397 4.27 -22.84 -27.63
C PRO A 397 3.98 -22.16 -26.31
N ILE A 398 4.77 -22.45 -25.30
CA ILE A 398 4.73 -21.74 -24.00
C ILE A 398 5.26 -20.32 -24.21
N THR A 399 4.51 -19.35 -23.72
CA THR A 399 4.86 -17.94 -23.81
C THR A 399 4.67 -17.24 -22.49
N GLY A 400 5.54 -16.26 -22.18
CA GLY A 400 5.46 -15.44 -20.97
C GLY A 400 4.22 -14.52 -20.96
N LEU A 401 4.02 -13.81 -19.86
CA LEU A 401 2.97 -12.81 -19.71
C LEU A 401 3.04 -11.75 -20.83
N ARG A 402 1.89 -11.14 -21.16
CA ARG A 402 1.74 -10.09 -22.19
C ARG A 402 2.02 -10.54 -23.65
N GLY A 403 2.28 -11.81 -23.89
CA GLY A 403 2.36 -12.35 -25.25
C GLY A 403 0.99 -12.37 -25.94
N SER A 404 0.95 -12.33 -27.28
CA SER A 404 -0.30 -12.30 -28.06
C SER A 404 -0.89 -13.69 -28.36
N GLY A 405 -0.18 -14.77 -28.05
CA GLY A 405 -0.59 -16.13 -28.41
C GLY A 405 -0.45 -16.44 -29.91
N VAL A 406 -0.98 -17.59 -30.31
CA VAL A 406 -0.95 -18.11 -31.66
C VAL A 406 -2.36 -18.44 -32.16
N LYS A 407 -2.56 -18.58 -33.46
CA LYS A 407 -3.86 -18.91 -34.05
C LYS A 407 -4.30 -20.30 -33.64
N ALA A 408 -5.44 -20.44 -32.97
CA ALA A 408 -6.03 -21.73 -32.54
C ALA A 408 -6.78 -22.39 -33.68
N ILE A 409 -7.70 -21.65 -34.31
CA ILE A 409 -8.62 -22.12 -35.36
C ILE A 409 -8.72 -21.09 -36.46
N ASN A 410 -8.98 -21.52 -37.70
CA ASN A 410 -9.21 -20.60 -38.83
C ASN A 410 -10.68 -20.21 -38.90
N LEU A 411 -10.98 -19.06 -38.36
CA LEU A 411 -12.29 -18.43 -38.45
C LEU A 411 -12.46 -17.77 -39.83
N LYS A 412 -13.65 -17.90 -40.41
CA LYS A 412 -14.13 -17.01 -41.46
C LYS A 412 -15.04 -15.96 -40.78
N GLU A 413 -16.23 -15.79 -41.16
CA GLU A 413 -17.21 -14.93 -40.49
C GLU A 413 -17.84 -15.62 -39.26
N ASP A 414 -17.01 -16.05 -38.27
CA ASP A 414 -17.38 -16.84 -37.11
C ASP A 414 -16.55 -16.44 -35.89
N HIS A 415 -16.89 -16.96 -34.73
CA HIS A 415 -16.12 -16.74 -33.51
C HIS A 415 -16.08 -18.00 -32.63
N VAL A 416 -15.05 -18.09 -31.79
CA VAL A 416 -14.90 -19.20 -30.84
C VAL A 416 -15.84 -18.98 -29.65
N VAL A 417 -16.52 -20.05 -29.24
CA VAL A 417 -17.40 -20.05 -28.07
C VAL A 417 -16.85 -20.86 -26.93
N SER A 418 -15.99 -21.85 -27.21
CA SER A 418 -15.37 -22.67 -26.19
C SER A 418 -14.01 -23.19 -26.65
N GLY A 419 -13.05 -23.23 -25.71
CA GLY A 419 -11.78 -23.92 -25.85
C GLY A 419 -11.55 -24.79 -24.63
N ASN A 420 -11.36 -26.09 -24.85
CA ASN A 420 -11.21 -27.12 -23.83
C ASN A 420 -9.86 -27.82 -23.98
N SER A 421 -9.35 -28.39 -22.91
CA SER A 421 -8.19 -29.30 -22.92
C SER A 421 -8.51 -30.56 -22.15
N PHE A 422 -8.06 -31.72 -22.64
CA PHE A 422 -8.42 -33.02 -22.12
C PHE A 422 -7.37 -34.08 -22.37
N ASN A 423 -7.50 -35.24 -21.70
CA ASN A 423 -6.65 -36.43 -21.93
C ASN A 423 -7.45 -37.51 -22.65
N ASP A 424 -8.17 -38.34 -21.88
CA ASP A 424 -8.83 -39.53 -22.35
C ASP A 424 -10.38 -39.44 -22.20
N GLU A 425 -10.90 -38.23 -22.01
CA GLU A 425 -12.34 -38.01 -21.90
C GLU A 425 -13.05 -38.35 -23.22
N ASN A 426 -14.12 -39.16 -23.14
CA ASN A 426 -14.72 -39.78 -24.30
C ASN A 426 -15.78 -38.95 -25.02
N PHE A 427 -16.27 -37.87 -24.40
CA PHE A 427 -17.43 -37.16 -24.96
C PHE A 427 -17.22 -35.63 -24.95
N ILE A 428 -17.68 -35.03 -26.01
CA ILE A 428 -17.86 -33.58 -26.16
C ILE A 428 -19.37 -33.31 -26.10
N THR A 429 -19.80 -32.61 -25.06
CA THR A 429 -21.19 -32.15 -24.92
C THR A 429 -21.38 -30.80 -25.58
N ILE A 430 -22.30 -30.66 -26.49
CA ILE A 430 -22.61 -29.43 -27.24
C ILE A 430 -24.03 -28.97 -26.86
N ILE A 431 -24.15 -27.65 -26.61
CA ILE A 431 -25.44 -26.99 -26.33
C ILE A 431 -25.63 -25.86 -27.35
N THR A 432 -26.84 -25.79 -27.90
CA THR A 432 -27.19 -24.80 -28.94
C THR A 432 -28.21 -23.76 -28.44
N ASP A 433 -28.25 -22.64 -29.14
CA ASP A 433 -29.20 -21.53 -28.92
C ASP A 433 -30.68 -21.92 -29.03
N LYS A 434 -30.97 -23.05 -29.68
CA LYS A 434 -32.31 -23.59 -29.83
C LYS A 434 -32.73 -24.58 -28.74
N GLY A 435 -31.97 -24.60 -27.63
CA GLY A 435 -32.26 -25.49 -26.53
C GLY A 435 -32.01 -26.96 -26.84
N THR A 436 -31.19 -27.30 -27.83
CA THR A 436 -30.78 -28.68 -28.10
C THR A 436 -29.44 -29.00 -27.49
N ALA A 437 -29.28 -30.22 -26.98
CA ALA A 437 -28.03 -30.75 -26.49
C ALA A 437 -27.76 -32.16 -27.03
N LYS A 438 -26.48 -32.49 -27.14
CA LYS A 438 -26.01 -33.83 -27.52
C LYS A 438 -24.62 -34.09 -27.01
N ARG A 439 -24.24 -35.34 -26.93
CA ARG A 439 -22.87 -35.81 -26.73
C ARG A 439 -22.32 -36.40 -28.01
N ILE A 440 -21.09 -36.10 -28.35
CA ILE A 440 -20.37 -36.63 -29.50
C ILE A 440 -19.14 -37.34 -28.95
N LYS A 441 -18.82 -38.51 -29.50
CA LYS A 441 -17.55 -39.17 -29.13
C LYS A 441 -16.38 -38.37 -29.65
N THR A 442 -15.33 -38.20 -28.82
CA THR A 442 -14.10 -37.48 -29.21
C THR A 442 -13.43 -38.08 -30.43
N GLU A 443 -13.57 -39.40 -30.63
CA GLU A 443 -13.04 -40.14 -31.78
C GLU A 443 -13.63 -39.71 -33.14
N GLU A 444 -14.80 -39.08 -33.17
CA GLU A 444 -15.37 -38.54 -34.40
C GLU A 444 -14.65 -37.32 -34.94
N PHE A 445 -13.73 -36.76 -34.17
CA PHE A 445 -12.89 -35.65 -34.56
C PHE A 445 -11.43 -36.11 -34.67
N ASP A 446 -10.93 -36.19 -35.91
CA ASP A 446 -9.53 -36.49 -36.15
C ASP A 446 -8.61 -35.44 -35.55
N ILE A 447 -7.45 -35.86 -35.05
CA ILE A 447 -6.40 -34.95 -34.61
C ILE A 447 -5.76 -34.36 -35.87
N ILE A 448 -5.92 -33.06 -36.08
CA ILE A 448 -5.35 -32.35 -37.23
C ILE A 448 -4.56 -31.12 -36.76
N ALA A 449 -3.72 -30.59 -37.66
CA ALA A 449 -2.88 -29.45 -37.31
C ALA A 449 -3.71 -28.23 -36.86
N ARG A 450 -3.17 -27.49 -35.89
CA ARG A 450 -3.69 -26.20 -35.41
C ARG A 450 -3.92 -25.19 -36.55
N ALA A 451 -4.77 -24.21 -36.32
CA ALA A 451 -5.10 -23.14 -37.29
C ALA A 451 -5.81 -23.63 -38.58
N ARG A 452 -6.35 -24.84 -38.60
CA ARG A 452 -7.30 -25.31 -39.61
C ARG A 452 -8.72 -24.86 -39.26
N ARG A 453 -9.68 -25.03 -40.18
CA ARG A 453 -11.10 -24.66 -39.94
C ARG A 453 -11.83 -25.65 -39.02
N GLY A 454 -11.38 -26.88 -38.97
CA GLY A 454 -12.09 -27.98 -38.31
C GLY A 454 -13.24 -28.55 -39.15
N VAL A 455 -14.02 -29.38 -38.50
CA VAL A 455 -15.19 -30.07 -39.11
C VAL A 455 -16.50 -29.66 -38.41
N LEU A 456 -17.62 -29.83 -39.09
CA LEU A 456 -18.93 -29.51 -38.49
C LEU A 456 -19.26 -30.49 -37.37
N ALA A 457 -19.60 -29.95 -36.22
CA ALA A 457 -20.05 -30.65 -35.02
C ALA A 457 -21.58 -30.58 -34.83
N VAL A 458 -22.29 -29.75 -35.60
CA VAL A 458 -23.75 -29.63 -35.66
C VAL A 458 -24.15 -29.46 -37.12
N ARG A 459 -25.29 -30.07 -37.51
CA ARG A 459 -25.83 -29.95 -38.87
C ARG A 459 -26.05 -28.48 -39.24
N ASP A 460 -25.50 -28.08 -40.37
CA ASP A 460 -25.75 -26.77 -40.94
C ASP A 460 -27.13 -26.74 -41.64
N VAL A 461 -28.08 -26.01 -41.07
CA VAL A 461 -29.43 -25.80 -41.63
C VAL A 461 -29.50 -24.37 -42.13
N LYS A 462 -29.29 -24.17 -43.44
CA LYS A 462 -29.17 -22.84 -44.08
C LYS A 462 -30.36 -21.90 -43.81
N THR A 463 -31.59 -22.45 -43.72
CA THR A 463 -32.81 -21.65 -43.48
C THR A 463 -33.00 -21.25 -42.03
N ASN A 464 -32.43 -21.99 -41.07
CA ASN A 464 -32.55 -21.77 -39.65
C ASN A 464 -31.31 -22.33 -38.93
N PRO A 465 -30.16 -21.65 -38.99
CA PRO A 465 -28.91 -22.17 -38.48
C PRO A 465 -28.95 -22.35 -36.95
N TYR A 466 -28.24 -23.36 -36.48
CA TYR A 466 -27.97 -23.59 -35.06
C TYR A 466 -26.69 -22.90 -34.68
N HIS A 467 -26.69 -22.15 -33.56
CA HIS A 467 -25.48 -21.58 -33.00
C HIS A 467 -25.12 -22.31 -31.72
N ILE A 468 -23.88 -22.74 -31.61
CA ILE A 468 -23.38 -23.33 -30.37
C ILE A 468 -23.18 -22.21 -29.36
N ILE A 469 -23.77 -22.39 -28.17
CA ILE A 469 -23.59 -21.49 -27.03
C ILE A 469 -22.32 -21.87 -26.26
N ASN A 470 -22.16 -23.18 -25.98
CA ASN A 470 -20.98 -23.70 -25.28
C ASN A 470 -20.75 -25.19 -25.64
N SER A 471 -19.54 -25.65 -25.44
CA SER A 471 -19.19 -27.07 -25.49
C SER A 471 -18.30 -27.43 -24.29
N PHE A 472 -18.49 -28.62 -23.75
CA PHE A 472 -17.78 -29.12 -22.59
C PHE A 472 -17.18 -30.48 -22.90
N ILE A 473 -15.98 -30.70 -22.41
CA ILE A 473 -15.46 -32.07 -22.26
C ILE A 473 -16.04 -32.61 -20.96
N SER A 474 -16.71 -33.75 -21.01
CA SER A 474 -17.53 -34.21 -19.90
C SER A 474 -17.46 -35.72 -19.68
N ASN A 475 -17.68 -36.13 -18.45
CA ASN A 475 -17.87 -37.49 -18.04
C ASN A 475 -19.34 -37.74 -17.62
N ASN A 476 -19.70 -39.01 -17.42
CA ASN A 476 -21.10 -39.40 -17.13
C ASN A 476 -21.58 -38.96 -15.72
N LYS A 477 -20.73 -38.51 -14.82
CA LYS A 477 -21.08 -38.15 -13.44
C LYS A 477 -21.42 -36.68 -13.27
N GLN A 478 -21.11 -35.84 -14.26
CA GLN A 478 -21.26 -34.39 -14.17
C GLN A 478 -22.67 -33.90 -14.49
N GLU A 479 -23.00 -32.72 -13.99
CA GLU A 479 -24.21 -31.98 -14.30
C GLU A 479 -23.88 -30.66 -15.01
N ILE A 480 -24.79 -30.23 -15.88
CA ILE A 480 -24.72 -28.95 -16.59
C ILE A 480 -25.83 -28.04 -16.08
N GLY A 481 -25.48 -26.84 -15.69
CA GLY A 481 -26.43 -25.77 -15.43
C GLY A 481 -26.75 -25.00 -16.70
N LEU A 482 -28.03 -24.84 -16.98
CA LEU A 482 -28.55 -24.00 -18.05
C LEU A 482 -29.21 -22.77 -17.43
N ILE A 483 -28.78 -21.59 -17.85
CA ILE A 483 -29.40 -20.34 -17.44
C ILE A 483 -30.40 -19.91 -18.49
N THR A 484 -31.68 -19.95 -18.10
CA THR A 484 -32.81 -19.40 -18.83
C THR A 484 -33.43 -18.29 -17.98
N ASP A 485 -34.70 -18.32 -17.65
CA ASP A 485 -35.30 -17.47 -16.63
C ASP A 485 -34.80 -17.85 -15.21
N GLU A 486 -34.51 -19.13 -15.01
CA GLU A 486 -33.90 -19.70 -13.80
C GLU A 486 -32.70 -20.59 -14.16
N ILE A 487 -31.96 -21.09 -13.15
CA ILE A 487 -30.91 -22.08 -13.35
C ILE A 487 -31.51 -23.48 -13.26
N ASN A 488 -31.44 -24.20 -14.36
CA ASN A 488 -31.90 -25.59 -14.44
C ASN A 488 -30.70 -26.54 -14.57
N PHE A 489 -30.60 -27.55 -13.72
CA PHE A 489 -29.52 -28.53 -13.76
C PHE A 489 -29.97 -29.79 -14.47
N HIS A 490 -29.11 -30.28 -15.38
CA HIS A 490 -29.31 -31.50 -16.15
C HIS A 490 -28.13 -32.43 -16.01
N LYS A 491 -28.38 -33.71 -15.75
CA LYS A 491 -27.33 -34.74 -15.78
C LYS A 491 -26.83 -34.91 -17.21
N ILE A 492 -25.53 -35.00 -17.40
CA ILE A 492 -24.95 -35.20 -18.74
C ILE A 492 -25.48 -36.48 -19.40
N THR A 493 -25.84 -37.51 -18.62
CA THR A 493 -26.42 -38.77 -19.11
C THR A 493 -27.78 -38.59 -19.76
N GLU A 494 -28.50 -37.50 -19.50
CA GLU A 494 -29.80 -37.19 -20.15
C GLU A 494 -29.62 -36.80 -21.62
N PHE A 495 -28.44 -36.40 -22.02
CA PHE A 495 -28.16 -35.99 -23.39
C PHE A 495 -27.80 -37.20 -24.25
N PRO A 496 -28.41 -37.35 -25.42
CA PRO A 496 -28.16 -38.50 -26.28
C PRO A 496 -26.74 -38.46 -26.85
N ILE A 497 -26.15 -39.63 -27.03
CA ILE A 497 -24.92 -39.81 -27.82
C ILE A 497 -25.36 -39.81 -29.29
N CYS A 498 -24.90 -38.86 -30.05
CA CYS A 498 -25.23 -38.64 -31.45
C CYS A 498 -24.00 -38.39 -32.31
N ASP A 499 -24.09 -38.73 -33.58
CA ASP A 499 -23.10 -38.35 -34.57
C ASP A 499 -22.98 -36.83 -34.71
N ARG A 500 -21.84 -36.37 -35.15
CA ARG A 500 -21.54 -34.91 -35.30
C ARG A 500 -22.53 -34.21 -36.26
N TYR A 501 -23.12 -34.89 -37.24
CA TYR A 501 -24.06 -34.30 -38.20
C TYR A 501 -25.50 -34.16 -37.68
N GLN A 502 -25.82 -34.67 -36.51
CA GLN A 502 -27.15 -34.52 -35.91
C GLN A 502 -27.28 -33.20 -35.15
N THR A 503 -28.53 -32.78 -34.89
CA THR A 503 -28.79 -31.52 -34.16
C THR A 503 -28.93 -31.71 -32.66
N GLY A 504 -29.00 -32.95 -32.17
CA GLY A 504 -29.28 -33.30 -30.79
C GLY A 504 -30.79 -33.30 -30.43
N THR A 505 -31.09 -33.47 -29.17
CA THR A 505 -32.45 -33.48 -28.63
C THR A 505 -32.77 -32.16 -27.94
N VAL A 506 -34.00 -31.69 -28.09
CA VAL A 506 -34.49 -30.49 -27.41
C VAL A 506 -34.62 -30.78 -25.91
N ILE A 507 -33.89 -30.05 -25.07
CA ILE A 507 -33.92 -30.12 -23.61
C ILE A 507 -34.79 -29.03 -22.99
N THR A 508 -34.85 -27.86 -23.65
CA THR A 508 -35.73 -26.77 -23.24
C THR A 508 -36.26 -26.03 -24.47
N LYS A 509 -37.43 -25.43 -24.35
CA LYS A 509 -38.00 -24.53 -25.36
C LYS A 509 -37.64 -23.06 -25.07
N GLU A 510 -37.13 -22.79 -23.87
CA GLU A 510 -36.72 -21.47 -23.47
C GLU A 510 -35.37 -21.10 -24.12
N LYS A 511 -35.15 -19.81 -24.27
CA LYS A 511 -33.89 -19.32 -24.79
C LYS A 511 -32.81 -19.51 -23.72
N ILE A 512 -31.79 -20.29 -24.04
CA ILE A 512 -30.61 -20.44 -23.14
C ILE A 512 -29.71 -19.21 -23.26
N GLU A 513 -29.46 -18.54 -22.14
CA GLU A 513 -28.55 -17.42 -22.06
C GLU A 513 -27.09 -17.88 -21.91
N LYS A 514 -26.85 -18.84 -21.03
CA LYS A 514 -25.54 -19.44 -20.75
C LYS A 514 -25.67 -20.90 -20.34
N ALA A 515 -24.59 -21.64 -20.51
CA ALA A 515 -24.44 -23.00 -20.02
C ALA A 515 -23.10 -23.17 -19.33
N PHE A 516 -23.04 -23.89 -18.22
CA PHE A 516 -21.84 -24.11 -17.44
C PHE A 516 -21.83 -25.53 -16.83
N LEU A 517 -20.62 -26.06 -16.54
CA LEU A 517 -20.47 -27.28 -15.77
C LEU A 517 -20.66 -26.95 -14.29
N LYS A 518 -21.53 -27.71 -13.62
CA LYS A 518 -21.71 -27.65 -12.17
C LYS A 518 -20.44 -28.18 -11.50
N ILE A 519 -19.92 -27.42 -10.55
CA ILE A 519 -18.82 -27.87 -9.70
C ILE A 519 -19.46 -28.68 -8.56
N ASP A 520 -19.14 -29.98 -8.49
CA ASP A 520 -19.56 -30.79 -7.37
C ASP A 520 -18.81 -30.39 -6.12
N ILE A 521 -19.53 -30.16 -5.04
CA ILE A 521 -18.95 -30.05 -3.71
C ILE A 521 -18.43 -31.45 -3.39
N GLN A 522 -17.12 -31.61 -3.29
CA GLN A 522 -16.53 -32.90 -2.95
C GLN A 522 -17.13 -33.38 -1.62
N GLU A 523 -17.96 -34.42 -1.68
CA GLU A 523 -18.19 -35.23 -0.52
C GLU A 523 -16.81 -35.75 -0.08
N LYS A 524 -16.42 -35.50 1.18
CA LYS A 524 -15.30 -36.23 1.76
C LYS A 524 -15.67 -37.73 1.58
N GLU A 525 -14.94 -38.42 0.74
CA GLU A 525 -14.78 -39.85 0.96
C GLU A 525 -14.20 -39.92 2.38
N GLU A 526 -15.01 -40.36 3.36
CA GLU A 526 -14.52 -40.80 4.63
C GLU A 526 -13.50 -41.88 4.27
N GLU A 527 -12.21 -41.55 4.37
CA GLU A 527 -11.20 -42.59 4.42
C GLU A 527 -11.67 -43.51 5.54
N PRO A 528 -11.89 -44.80 5.27
CA PRO A 528 -12.26 -45.73 6.33
C PRO A 528 -11.14 -45.55 7.37
N GLU A 529 -11.52 -45.07 8.57
CA GLU A 529 -10.59 -45.07 9.68
C GLU A 529 -10.01 -46.46 9.72
N ASP A 530 -8.75 -46.59 9.44
CA ASP A 530 -7.99 -47.80 9.61
C ASP A 530 -7.95 -48.03 11.14
N ILE A 531 -9.04 -48.63 11.63
CA ILE A 531 -9.18 -49.04 13.01
C ILE A 531 -8.17 -50.17 13.15
N SER A 532 -6.92 -49.79 13.51
CA SER A 532 -5.96 -50.80 13.89
C SER A 532 -6.57 -51.58 15.04
N LEU A 533 -6.76 -52.88 14.82
CA LEU A 533 -7.30 -53.83 15.79
C LEU A 533 -6.63 -53.75 17.16
N ASP A 534 -5.41 -53.21 17.24
CA ASP A 534 -4.66 -52.96 18.46
C ASP A 534 -5.26 -51.83 19.36
N LYS A 535 -6.13 -50.95 18.83
CA LYS A 535 -6.84 -49.92 19.62
C LYS A 535 -8.23 -50.33 20.09
N VAL A 536 -8.76 -51.44 19.59
CA VAL A 536 -10.06 -51.96 19.98
C VAL A 536 -9.95 -52.79 21.28
N ASP A 537 -8.80 -53.43 21.51
CA ASP A 537 -8.57 -54.24 22.72
C ASP A 537 -8.38 -53.42 24.01
N GLU A 538 -8.01 -52.14 23.93
CA GLU A 538 -7.87 -51.28 25.11
C GLU A 538 -9.21 -50.67 25.63
N LYS A 539 -10.33 -50.88 24.96
CA LYS A 539 -11.61 -50.28 25.34
C LYS A 539 -12.76 -51.27 25.58
N ILE A 540 -12.50 -52.56 25.44
CA ILE A 540 -13.51 -53.58 25.76
C ILE A 540 -13.27 -54.03 27.19
N MET A 541 -13.92 -53.36 28.15
CA MET A 541 -14.12 -53.95 29.49
C MET A 541 -14.94 -55.23 29.33
N THR A 542 -14.37 -56.34 29.71
CA THR A 542 -15.12 -57.59 29.75
C THR A 542 -16.14 -57.56 30.88
N ILE A 543 -17.21 -58.35 30.74
CA ILE A 543 -18.23 -58.45 31.81
C ILE A 543 -17.57 -58.85 33.14
N ASP A 544 -16.48 -59.57 33.12
CA ASP A 544 -15.73 -60.01 34.32
C ASP A 544 -15.03 -58.81 34.98
N ASP A 545 -14.46 -57.84 34.23
CA ASP A 545 -13.87 -56.62 34.78
C ASP A 545 -14.95 -55.75 35.48
N PHE A 546 -16.16 -55.72 34.94
CA PHE A 546 -17.30 -55.00 35.54
C PHE A 546 -17.82 -55.69 36.84
N LEU A 547 -17.71 -57.02 36.91
CA LEU A 547 -18.14 -57.81 38.09
C LEU A 547 -17.10 -57.74 39.20
N ASP A 548 -15.84 -57.54 38.93
CA ASP A 548 -14.78 -57.37 39.94
C ASP A 548 -14.78 -55.96 40.55
N ASP A 549 -15.08 -54.90 39.79
CA ASP A 549 -15.28 -53.53 40.29
C ASP A 549 -16.52 -53.42 41.23
N LEU A 550 -17.51 -54.34 41.09
CA LEU A 550 -18.68 -54.41 41.99
C LEU A 550 -18.43 -55.20 43.29
N LYS A 551 -17.30 -55.91 43.41
CA LYS A 551 -16.93 -56.64 44.62
C LYS A 551 -16.02 -55.85 45.57
N ASP A 552 -15.38 -54.76 45.02
CA ASP A 552 -14.49 -53.88 45.79
C ASP A 552 -15.15 -52.55 46.20
N SER A 553 -16.45 -52.37 45.93
CA SER A 553 -17.28 -51.27 46.43
C SER A 553 -18.28 -51.84 47.47
#